data_14a8966c5ee12005a32a4042cd77076d
#
_entry.id   14a8966c5ee12005a32a4042cd77076d
#
_cell.length_a   1.000
_cell.length_b   1.000
_cell.length_c   1.000
_cell.angle_alpha   90.00
_cell.angle_beta   90.00
_cell.angle_gamma   90.00
#
_symmetry.space_group_name_H-M   'P 1'
#
loop_
_entity.id
_entity.type
_entity.pdbx_description
1 polymer ?
#
loop_
_entity_poly.entity_id
_entity_poly.type
_entity_poly.pdbx_seq_one_letter_code
_entity_poly.pdbx_strand_id
1 'polypeptide(L)'
;MATPLNFSDFSLGQARRLLWQFGLPLGLVLATIPFMMFDSDWDTWPYYIVGLTILAMDIWAMHFVGMQLSLTSRKPSFSASGVALRILFLPWIIWAGMMLFLAFALFGPAQTGGGMIEEFVLGLWFFICLGNNIFWGLRGMNDLKANFRQVAARAAGA
;
A
#
# COMPACT_ATOMS: atom_id res chain seq x y z
N MET A 1 -6.62 38.36 -4.82
CA MET A 1 -6.99 37.38 -5.85
C MET A 1 -6.38 36.05 -5.43
N ALA A 2 -7.19 35.03 -5.07
CA ALA A 2 -6.66 33.72 -4.70
C ALA A 2 -6.35 32.95 -6.00
N THR A 3 -5.10 32.52 -6.16
CA THR A 3 -4.71 31.63 -7.25
C THR A 3 -5.50 30.32 -7.15
N PRO A 4 -6.08 29.83 -8.26
CA PRO A 4 -6.82 28.57 -8.22
C PRO A 4 -5.87 27.45 -7.83
N LEU A 5 -6.11 26.86 -6.66
CA LEU A 5 -5.36 25.68 -6.18
C LEU A 5 -5.52 24.55 -7.21
N ASN A 6 -4.40 24.17 -7.81
CA ASN A 6 -4.36 23.04 -8.73
C ASN A 6 -4.21 21.74 -7.91
N PHE A 7 -4.90 20.66 -8.33
CA PHE A 7 -4.81 19.36 -7.67
C PHE A 7 -3.36 18.84 -7.58
N SER A 8 -2.54 19.07 -8.61
CA SER A 8 -1.13 18.67 -8.63
C SER A 8 -0.32 19.34 -7.53
N ASP A 9 -0.52 20.66 -7.32
CA ASP A 9 0.23 21.42 -6.32
C ASP A 9 -0.14 20.99 -4.89
N PHE A 10 -1.43 20.70 -4.67
CA PHE A 10 -1.92 20.16 -3.40
C PHE A 10 -1.35 18.78 -3.11
N SER A 11 -1.41 17.86 -4.09
CA SER A 11 -0.87 16.50 -3.98
C SER A 11 0.64 16.51 -3.72
N LEU A 12 1.40 17.35 -4.43
CA LEU A 12 2.84 17.48 -4.26
C LEU A 12 3.20 18.03 -2.87
N GLY A 13 2.45 19.02 -2.38
CA GLY A 13 2.63 19.59 -1.05
C GLY A 13 2.41 18.54 0.06
N GLN A 14 1.41 17.71 -0.06
CA GLN A 14 1.14 16.60 0.86
C GLN A 14 2.22 15.51 0.78
N ALA A 15 2.65 15.12 -0.43
CA ALA A 15 3.74 14.16 -0.61
C ALA A 15 5.04 14.64 0.04
N ARG A 16 5.37 15.93 -0.10
CA ARG A 16 6.55 16.53 0.52
C ARG A 16 6.47 16.49 2.05
N ARG A 17 5.31 16.74 2.65
CA ARG A 17 5.10 16.64 4.11
C ARG A 17 5.29 15.19 4.60
N LEU A 18 4.74 14.21 3.88
CA LEU A 18 4.91 12.80 4.20
C LEU A 18 6.38 12.37 4.12
N LEU A 19 7.10 12.80 3.08
CA LEU A 19 8.54 12.56 2.95
C LEU A 19 9.34 13.17 4.11
N TRP A 20 9.01 14.37 4.55
CA TRP A 20 9.67 14.97 5.71
C TRP A 20 9.39 14.22 7.01
N GLN A 21 8.16 13.74 7.19
CA GLN A 21 7.75 13.08 8.44
C GLN A 21 8.21 11.62 8.51
N PHE A 22 8.16 10.90 7.39
CA PHE A 22 8.47 9.46 7.32
C PHE A 22 9.75 9.15 6.54
N GLY A 23 10.38 10.13 5.93
CA GLY A 23 11.57 9.93 5.08
C GLY A 23 12.75 9.36 5.84
N LEU A 24 12.97 9.78 7.09
CA LEU A 24 14.07 9.25 7.90
C LEU A 24 13.87 7.78 8.27
N PRO A 25 12.73 7.34 8.88
CA PRO A 25 12.52 5.93 9.16
C PRO A 25 12.46 5.08 7.89
N LEU A 26 11.86 5.59 6.80
CA LEU A 26 11.85 4.90 5.52
C LEU A 26 13.26 4.76 4.93
N GLY A 27 14.06 5.82 4.99
CA GLY A 27 15.46 5.83 4.57
C GLY A 27 16.32 4.82 5.34
N LEU A 28 16.09 4.68 6.65
CA LEU A 28 16.77 3.66 7.46
C LEU A 28 16.39 2.24 6.99
N VAL A 29 15.10 1.97 6.78
CA VAL A 29 14.64 0.67 6.26
C VAL A 29 15.25 0.39 4.88
N LEU A 30 15.22 1.36 3.97
CA LEU A 30 15.83 1.22 2.64
C LEU A 30 17.34 1.04 2.69
N ALA A 31 18.04 1.64 3.65
CA ALA A 31 19.47 1.49 3.83
C ALA A 31 19.88 0.11 4.40
N THR A 32 19.00 -0.55 5.16
CA THR A 32 19.28 -1.91 5.67
C THR A 32 19.19 -2.98 4.58
N ILE A 33 18.38 -2.77 3.54
CA ILE A 33 18.14 -3.76 2.48
C ILE A 33 19.43 -4.12 1.73
N PRO A 34 20.27 -3.17 1.23
CA PRO A 34 21.54 -3.52 0.60
C PRO A 34 22.48 -4.33 1.51
N PHE A 35 22.51 -4.01 2.81
CA PHE A 35 23.29 -4.77 3.78
C PHE A 35 22.83 -6.24 3.85
N MET A 36 21.53 -6.46 3.92
CA MET A 36 20.96 -7.81 3.94
C MET A 36 21.18 -8.54 2.61
N MET A 37 21.15 -7.82 1.48
CA MET A 37 21.39 -8.41 0.15
C MET A 37 22.86 -8.82 -0.05
N PHE A 38 23.83 -8.09 0.52
CA PHE A 38 25.25 -8.44 0.38
C PHE A 38 25.63 -9.71 1.15
N ASP A 39 24.92 -10.03 2.23
CA ASP A 39 25.17 -11.20 3.08
C ASP A 39 24.29 -12.40 2.69
N SER A 40 23.45 -12.27 1.67
CA SER A 40 22.50 -13.30 1.27
C SER A 40 22.86 -13.94 -0.07
N ASP A 41 22.47 -15.20 -0.24
CA ASP A 41 22.64 -15.93 -1.50
C ASP A 41 21.79 -15.31 -2.62
N TRP A 42 22.25 -15.46 -3.86
CA TRP A 42 21.55 -14.95 -5.06
C TRP A 42 20.09 -15.41 -5.18
N ASP A 43 19.78 -16.58 -4.65
CA ASP A 43 18.43 -17.16 -4.68
C ASP A 43 17.42 -16.37 -3.81
N THR A 44 17.90 -15.55 -2.86
CA THR A 44 17.06 -14.72 -1.99
C THR A 44 16.77 -13.32 -2.55
N TRP A 45 17.49 -12.87 -3.58
CA TRP A 45 17.32 -11.55 -4.19
C TRP A 45 15.90 -11.27 -4.70
N PRO A 46 15.20 -12.21 -5.35
CA PRO A 46 13.82 -11.99 -5.79
C PRO A 46 12.89 -11.57 -4.66
N TYR A 47 13.07 -12.11 -3.45
CA TYR A 47 12.24 -11.77 -2.28
C TYR A 47 12.41 -10.31 -1.86
N TYR A 48 13.63 -9.78 -1.89
CA TYR A 48 13.91 -8.37 -1.60
C TYR A 48 13.31 -7.44 -2.64
N ILE A 49 13.41 -7.79 -3.94
CA ILE A 49 12.83 -7.00 -5.04
C ILE A 49 11.32 -6.96 -4.93
N VAL A 50 10.69 -8.12 -4.66
CA VAL A 50 9.24 -8.22 -4.42
C VAL A 50 8.82 -7.36 -3.24
N GLY A 51 9.53 -7.46 -2.11
CA GLY A 51 9.26 -6.67 -0.90
C GLY A 51 9.37 -5.16 -1.15
N LEU A 52 10.41 -4.72 -1.85
CA LEU A 52 10.61 -3.31 -2.24
C LEU A 52 9.49 -2.81 -3.16
N THR A 53 9.07 -3.63 -4.12
CA THR A 53 7.99 -3.28 -5.03
C THR A 53 6.67 -3.11 -4.28
N ILE A 54 6.33 -4.04 -3.37
CA ILE A 54 5.14 -3.94 -2.53
C ILE A 54 5.22 -2.68 -1.67
N LEU A 55 6.35 -2.43 -1.00
CA LEU A 55 6.54 -1.24 -0.16
C LEU A 55 6.32 0.06 -0.93
N ALA A 56 6.87 0.17 -2.14
CA ALA A 56 6.67 1.34 -3.00
C ALA A 56 5.19 1.53 -3.38
N MET A 57 4.50 0.45 -3.70
CA MET A 57 3.08 0.46 -4.04
C MET A 57 2.20 0.76 -2.82
N ASP A 58 2.55 0.26 -1.63
CA ASP A 58 1.88 0.57 -0.38
C ASP A 58 1.95 2.07 -0.08
N ILE A 59 3.14 2.67 -0.19
CA ILE A 59 3.34 4.11 0.03
C ILE A 59 2.50 4.94 -0.96
N TRP A 60 2.51 4.55 -2.24
CA TRP A 60 1.72 5.20 -3.27
C TRP A 60 0.21 5.10 -2.98
N ALA A 61 -0.30 3.91 -2.66
CA ALA A 61 -1.71 3.69 -2.35
C ALA A 61 -2.12 4.43 -1.06
N MET A 62 -1.30 4.37 0.00
CA MET A 62 -1.56 5.07 1.26
C MET A 62 -1.64 6.58 1.07
N HIS A 63 -0.81 7.16 0.19
CA HIS A 63 -0.85 8.58 -0.12
C HIS A 63 -2.23 9.01 -0.63
N PHE A 64 -2.76 8.35 -1.66
CA PHE A 64 -4.05 8.73 -2.27
C PHE A 64 -5.24 8.36 -1.39
N VAL A 65 -5.25 7.17 -0.79
CA VAL A 65 -6.32 6.73 0.11
C VAL A 65 -6.33 7.59 1.38
N GLY A 66 -5.15 7.93 1.91
CA GLY A 66 -5.00 8.80 3.08
C GLY A 66 -5.56 10.19 2.82
N MET A 67 -5.22 10.81 1.67
CA MET A 67 -5.79 12.10 1.28
C MET A 67 -7.31 12.04 1.13
N GLN A 68 -7.83 11.02 0.42
CA GLN A 68 -9.27 10.84 0.23
C GLN A 68 -10.00 10.74 1.57
N LEU A 69 -9.51 9.87 2.47
CA LEU A 69 -10.14 9.65 3.76
C LEU A 69 -10.01 10.85 4.70
N SER A 70 -8.87 11.57 4.68
CA SER A 70 -8.68 12.77 5.49
C SER A 70 -9.65 13.89 5.12
N LEU A 71 -9.98 14.01 3.83
CA LEU A 71 -10.91 15.02 3.33
C LEU A 71 -12.39 14.63 3.52
N THR A 72 -12.70 13.33 3.60
CA THR A 72 -14.08 12.84 3.74
C THR A 72 -14.47 12.49 5.17
N SER A 73 -13.50 12.19 6.04
CA SER A 73 -13.76 11.76 7.42
C SER A 73 -13.93 12.95 8.37
N ARG A 74 -14.97 12.89 9.22
CA ARG A 74 -15.21 13.90 10.26
C ARG A 74 -14.17 13.85 11.40
N LYS A 75 -13.51 12.70 11.62
CA LYS A 75 -12.50 12.50 12.67
C LYS A 75 -11.20 11.96 12.08
N PRO A 76 -10.04 12.56 12.38
CA PRO A 76 -8.74 12.14 11.84
C PRO A 76 -8.35 10.69 12.18
N SER A 77 -8.74 10.22 13.37
CA SER A 77 -8.49 8.84 13.80
C SER A 77 -9.14 7.78 12.91
N PHE A 78 -10.32 8.06 12.37
CA PHE A 78 -11.00 7.14 11.44
C PHE A 78 -10.34 7.10 10.07
N SER A 79 -9.68 8.18 9.63
CA SER A 79 -8.97 8.17 8.35
C SER A 79 -7.74 7.28 8.42
N ALA A 80 -6.95 7.36 9.49
CA ALA A 80 -5.75 6.54 9.66
C ALA A 80 -6.08 5.04 9.76
N SER A 81 -7.08 4.68 10.60
CA SER A 81 -7.52 3.28 10.72
C SER A 81 -8.14 2.75 9.42
N GLY A 82 -8.87 3.58 8.68
CA GLY A 82 -9.43 3.21 7.38
C GLY A 82 -8.37 2.94 6.31
N VAL A 83 -7.26 3.70 6.31
CA VAL A 83 -6.11 3.46 5.42
C VAL A 83 -5.44 2.14 5.81
N ALA A 84 -5.11 1.96 7.09
CA ALA A 84 -4.46 0.76 7.59
C ALA A 84 -5.28 -0.50 7.27
N LEU A 85 -6.60 -0.46 7.49
CA LEU A 85 -7.48 -1.58 7.21
C LEU A 85 -7.47 -1.96 5.72
N ARG A 86 -7.53 -0.99 4.81
CA ARG A 86 -7.64 -1.23 3.36
C ARG A 86 -6.31 -1.63 2.73
N ILE A 87 -5.21 -1.03 3.15
CA ILE A 87 -3.90 -1.22 2.51
C ILE A 87 -3.11 -2.34 3.21
N LEU A 88 -3.12 -2.37 4.54
CA LEU A 88 -2.31 -3.33 5.29
C LEU A 88 -3.09 -4.61 5.64
N PHE A 89 -4.27 -4.51 6.23
CA PHE A 89 -4.98 -5.68 6.74
C PHE A 89 -5.76 -6.46 5.68
N LEU A 90 -6.37 -5.79 4.71
CA LEU A 90 -7.20 -6.45 3.70
C LEU A 90 -6.43 -7.49 2.87
N PRO A 91 -5.21 -7.22 2.36
CA PRO A 91 -4.42 -8.23 1.66
C PRO A 91 -4.12 -9.46 2.52
N TRP A 92 -3.83 -9.28 3.81
CA TRP A 92 -3.59 -10.38 4.75
C TRP A 92 -4.82 -11.25 4.96
N ILE A 93 -6.00 -10.64 5.08
CA ILE A 93 -7.26 -11.37 5.23
C ILE A 93 -7.57 -12.18 3.96
N ILE A 94 -7.40 -11.57 2.79
CA ILE A 94 -7.62 -12.25 1.49
C ILE A 94 -6.64 -13.41 1.35
N TRP A 95 -5.35 -13.18 1.62
CA TRP A 95 -4.31 -14.19 1.53
C TRP A 95 -4.56 -15.33 2.50
N ALA A 96 -4.84 -15.05 3.77
CA ALA A 96 -5.16 -16.07 4.77
C ALA A 96 -6.38 -16.91 4.38
N GLY A 97 -7.45 -16.27 3.89
CA GLY A 97 -8.64 -16.97 3.38
C GLY A 97 -8.33 -17.86 2.19
N MET A 98 -7.49 -17.38 1.27
CA MET A 98 -7.10 -18.16 0.10
C MET A 98 -6.18 -19.33 0.46
N MET A 99 -5.23 -19.14 1.40
CA MET A 99 -4.38 -20.21 1.91
C MET A 99 -5.21 -21.28 2.63
N LEU A 100 -6.18 -20.86 3.42
CA LEU A 100 -7.10 -21.77 4.08
C LEU A 100 -7.92 -22.57 3.06
N PHE A 101 -8.46 -21.91 2.04
CA PHE A 101 -9.19 -22.57 0.95
C PHE A 101 -8.31 -23.57 0.19
N LEU A 102 -7.08 -23.20 -0.17
CA LEU A 102 -6.12 -24.10 -0.84
C LEU A 102 -5.77 -25.29 0.03
N ALA A 103 -5.58 -25.09 1.34
CA ALA A 103 -5.29 -26.17 2.27
C ALA A 103 -6.43 -27.21 2.30
N PHE A 104 -7.68 -26.78 2.29
CA PHE A 104 -8.83 -27.68 2.28
C PHE A 104 -9.13 -28.29 0.91
N ALA A 105 -8.98 -27.53 -0.19
CA ALA A 105 -9.39 -27.95 -1.51
C ALA A 105 -8.33 -28.77 -2.28
N LEU A 106 -7.04 -28.44 -2.10
CA LEU A 106 -5.96 -29.01 -2.91
C LEU A 106 -5.00 -29.89 -2.11
N PHE A 107 -4.80 -29.59 -0.82
CA PHE A 107 -3.86 -30.32 0.02
C PHE A 107 -4.65 -31.20 1.02
N GLY A 108 -5.24 -32.28 0.55
CA GLY A 108 -5.55 -33.39 1.45
C GLY A 108 -4.25 -33.88 2.11
N PRO A 109 -4.31 -34.70 3.20
CA PRO A 109 -3.20 -34.97 4.13
C PRO A 109 -1.94 -35.65 3.55
N ALA A 110 -1.71 -35.65 2.23
CA ALA A 110 -0.74 -36.54 1.58
C ALA A 110 0.27 -35.92 0.59
N GLN A 111 0.43 -34.56 0.48
CA GLN A 111 1.42 -34.03 -0.48
C GLN A 111 2.34 -32.97 0.12
N THR A 112 3.50 -33.41 0.57
CA THR A 112 4.65 -32.58 0.97
C THR A 112 5.66 -32.51 -0.18
N GLY A 113 5.40 -31.68 -1.18
CA GLY A 113 6.38 -31.31 -2.21
C GLY A 113 6.86 -29.88 -2.00
N GLY A 114 7.98 -29.69 -1.30
CA GLY A 114 8.30 -28.44 -0.59
C GLY A 114 8.68 -27.21 -1.43
N GLY A 115 9.35 -27.30 -2.57
CA GLY A 115 9.96 -26.13 -3.22
C GLY A 115 9.00 -25.29 -4.10
N MET A 116 8.25 -25.91 -4.99
CA MET A 116 7.30 -25.22 -5.88
C MET A 116 6.15 -24.52 -5.15
N ILE A 117 5.83 -24.97 -3.93
CA ILE A 117 4.74 -24.39 -3.13
C ILE A 117 5.14 -23.03 -2.59
N GLU A 118 6.38 -22.84 -2.17
CA GLU A 118 6.88 -21.59 -1.60
C GLU A 118 6.88 -20.46 -2.62
N GLU A 119 7.37 -20.72 -3.82
CA GLU A 119 7.38 -19.75 -4.92
C GLU A 119 5.95 -19.36 -5.35
N PHE A 120 5.06 -20.36 -5.43
CA PHE A 120 3.66 -20.13 -5.76
C PHE A 120 2.97 -19.28 -4.69
N VAL A 121 3.18 -19.58 -3.42
CA VAL A 121 2.60 -18.84 -2.27
C VAL A 121 3.11 -17.40 -2.26
N LEU A 122 4.40 -17.19 -2.51
CA LEU A 122 4.99 -15.85 -2.60
C LEU A 122 4.43 -15.06 -3.79
N GLY A 123 4.36 -15.69 -4.96
CA GLY A 123 3.78 -15.07 -6.16
C GLY A 123 2.32 -14.67 -5.94
N LEU A 124 1.54 -15.56 -5.34
CA LEU A 124 0.15 -15.27 -4.99
C LEU A 124 0.02 -14.09 -4.03
N TRP A 125 0.84 -14.06 -2.97
CA TRP A 125 0.92 -12.94 -2.03
C TRP A 125 1.25 -11.61 -2.75
N PHE A 126 2.26 -11.63 -3.61
CA PHE A 126 2.65 -10.46 -4.41
C PHE A 126 1.49 -9.91 -5.24
N PHE A 127 0.79 -10.77 -5.98
CA PHE A 127 -0.33 -10.34 -6.83
C PHE A 127 -1.53 -9.83 -6.03
N ILE A 128 -1.81 -10.41 -4.86
CA ILE A 128 -2.87 -9.92 -3.96
C ILE A 128 -2.54 -8.52 -3.46
N CYS A 129 -1.31 -8.31 -2.95
CA CYS A 129 -0.87 -7.00 -2.46
C CYS A 129 -0.87 -5.95 -3.58
N LEU A 130 -0.29 -6.29 -4.74
CA LEU A 130 -0.22 -5.41 -5.90
C LEU A 130 -1.62 -5.01 -6.39
N GLY A 131 -2.51 -6.00 -6.58
CA GLY A 131 -3.88 -5.77 -7.03
C GLY A 131 -4.68 -4.90 -6.04
N ASN A 132 -4.56 -5.18 -4.74
CA ASN A 132 -5.17 -4.38 -3.70
C ASN A 132 -4.69 -2.91 -3.72
N ASN A 133 -3.39 -2.70 -3.83
CA ASN A 133 -2.80 -1.37 -3.84
C ASN A 133 -3.18 -0.57 -5.08
N ILE A 134 -3.15 -1.20 -6.26
CA ILE A 134 -3.60 -0.57 -7.50
C ILE A 134 -5.07 -0.19 -7.40
N PHE A 135 -5.93 -1.10 -6.93
CA PHE A 135 -7.37 -0.86 -6.83
C PHE A 135 -7.68 0.32 -5.91
N TRP A 136 -7.17 0.31 -4.68
CA TRP A 136 -7.45 1.37 -3.71
C TRP A 136 -6.75 2.69 -4.06
N GLY A 137 -5.52 2.63 -4.58
CA GLY A 137 -4.77 3.81 -5.02
C GLY A 137 -5.45 4.54 -6.17
N LEU A 138 -5.86 3.81 -7.21
CA LEU A 138 -6.60 4.39 -8.34
C LEU A 138 -7.96 4.93 -7.94
N ARG A 139 -8.70 4.20 -7.09
CA ARG A 139 -9.97 4.66 -6.56
C ARG A 139 -9.81 5.93 -5.76
N GLY A 140 -8.85 5.98 -4.84
CA GLY A 140 -8.55 7.17 -4.05
C GLY A 140 -8.19 8.37 -4.92
N MET A 141 -7.35 8.16 -5.93
CA MET A 141 -6.96 9.21 -6.87
C MET A 141 -8.15 9.73 -7.70
N ASN A 142 -9.01 8.84 -8.20
CA ASN A 142 -10.17 9.22 -9.01
C ASN A 142 -11.21 9.97 -8.17
N ASP A 143 -11.52 9.49 -6.98
CA ASP A 143 -12.45 10.15 -6.05
C ASP A 143 -11.94 11.54 -5.66
N LEU A 144 -10.62 11.69 -5.42
CA LEU A 144 -10.00 12.99 -5.15
C LEU A 144 -10.14 13.94 -6.34
N LYS A 145 -9.83 13.50 -7.57
CA LYS A 145 -9.95 14.34 -8.77
C LYS A 145 -11.39 14.78 -9.01
N ALA A 146 -12.36 13.87 -8.83
CA ALA A 146 -13.77 14.18 -9.04
C ALA A 146 -14.34 15.17 -8.01
N ASN A 147 -13.95 15.01 -6.74
CA ASN A 147 -14.55 15.75 -5.63
C ASN A 147 -13.69 16.90 -5.09
N PHE A 148 -12.46 17.08 -5.62
CA PHE A 148 -11.49 18.04 -5.09
C PHE A 148 -12.05 19.45 -4.92
N ARG A 149 -12.75 19.97 -5.94
CA ARG A 149 -13.31 21.32 -5.90
C ARG A 149 -14.38 21.49 -4.81
N GLN A 150 -15.23 20.48 -4.62
CA GLN A 150 -16.30 20.52 -3.62
C GLN A 150 -15.73 20.45 -2.20
N VAL A 151 -14.71 19.60 -2.00
CA VAL A 151 -14.07 19.43 -0.70
C VAL A 151 -13.25 20.65 -0.35
N ALA A 152 -12.49 21.22 -1.30
CA ALA A 152 -11.74 22.46 -1.10
C ALA A 152 -12.66 23.64 -0.76
N ALA A 153 -13.82 23.76 -1.42
CA ALA A 153 -14.80 24.78 -1.13
C ALA A 153 -15.42 24.63 0.28
N ARG A 154 -15.69 23.41 0.73
CA ARG A 154 -16.19 23.16 2.10
C ARG A 154 -15.15 23.45 3.17
N ALA A 155 -13.88 23.13 2.92
CA ALA A 155 -12.79 23.40 3.86
C ALA A 155 -12.47 24.90 3.98
N ALA A 156 -12.73 25.70 2.93
CA ALA A 156 -12.53 27.15 2.94
C ALA A 156 -13.72 27.91 3.57
N GLY A 157 -14.89 27.29 3.71
CA GLY A 157 -16.10 27.88 4.29
C GLY A 157 -16.37 27.47 5.75
N ALA A 158 -15.53 26.62 6.32
CA ALA A 158 -15.57 26.20 7.73
C ALA A 158 -14.49 26.91 8.54
#